data_99b30c6848f94940ad3cf55f2af49f65
#
_entry.id   99b30c6848f94940ad3cf55f2af49f65
#
_cell.length_a   1.000
_cell.length_b   1.000
_cell.length_c   1.000
_cell.angle_alpha   90.00
_cell.angle_beta   90.00
_cell.angle_gamma   90.00
#
_symmetry.space_group_name_H-M   'P 1'
#
loop_
_entity.id
_entity.type
_entity.pdbx_description
1 polymer ?
#
loop_
_entity_poly.entity_id
_entity_poly.type
_entity_poly.pdbx_seq_one_letter_code
_entity_poly.pdbx_strand_id
1 'polypeptide(L)'
;MWGIYYKPDFNFNGIQGGASPYKIDKSADKVNVDPYGIDSQEFQTTDEFAHMWCSALAHCQKRFEGQIKNYHAGPSGGLGCFTPDSFPIFDKFCENEYIIADSNHGYKMLGVGELVADEVLDKERDLLKPFRFNRYEKGELHPTSSSPFPWS
;
A
#
# COMPACT_ATOMS: atom_id res chain seq x y z
N MET A 1 11.17 6.84 -10.13
CA MET A 1 10.93 7.81 -9.03
C MET A 1 10.79 7.01 -7.74
N TRP A 2 11.43 7.43 -6.70
CA TRP A 2 11.36 6.79 -5.39
C TRP A 2 10.81 7.79 -4.38
N GLY A 3 10.15 7.30 -3.36
CA GLY A 3 9.64 8.09 -2.27
C GLY A 3 9.78 7.32 -0.96
N ILE A 4 9.91 8.05 0.11
CA ILE A 4 9.95 7.46 1.45
C ILE A 4 8.83 8.01 2.29
N TYR A 5 8.43 7.25 3.28
CA TYR A 5 7.59 7.71 4.38
C TYR A 5 8.23 7.34 5.70
N TYR A 6 7.94 8.10 6.73
CA TYR A 6 8.41 7.82 8.08
C TYR A 6 7.50 8.46 9.13
N LYS A 7 7.55 7.89 10.31
CA LYS A 7 6.83 8.37 11.49
C LYS A 7 7.68 8.17 12.74
N PRO A 8 7.43 8.90 13.84
CA PRO A 8 8.04 8.60 15.12
C PRO A 8 7.75 7.17 15.56
N ASP A 9 8.73 6.54 16.16
CA ASP A 9 8.59 5.24 16.79
C ASP A 9 9.01 5.34 18.27
N PHE A 10 8.02 5.28 19.13
CA PHE A 10 8.24 5.41 20.57
C PHE A 10 8.85 4.16 21.22
N ASN A 11 8.70 2.99 20.58
CA ASN A 11 9.27 1.75 21.09
C ASN A 11 10.79 1.74 20.98
N PHE A 12 11.32 2.33 19.92
CA PHE A 12 12.75 2.37 19.63
C PHE A 12 13.38 3.75 19.85
N ASN A 13 12.61 4.70 20.35
CA ASN A 13 13.06 6.08 20.55
C ASN A 13 13.71 6.69 19.28
N GLY A 14 13.06 6.47 18.17
CA GLY A 14 13.57 6.88 16.86
C GLY A 14 12.46 7.15 15.87
N ILE A 15 12.71 6.78 14.64
CA ILE A 15 11.74 6.80 13.57
C ILE A 15 11.67 5.43 12.88
N GLN A 16 10.51 5.07 12.41
CA GLN A 16 10.30 3.95 11.51
C GLN A 16 9.67 4.43 10.22
N GLY A 17 9.90 3.72 9.15
CA GLY A 17 9.31 4.06 7.87
C GLY A 17 9.68 3.06 6.79
N GLY A 18 9.33 3.38 5.58
CA GLY A 18 9.59 2.56 4.43
C GLY A 18 9.76 3.40 3.18
N ALA A 19 9.81 2.72 2.06
CA ALA A 19 9.87 3.35 0.75
C ALA A 19 8.71 2.88 -0.11
N SER A 20 8.49 3.60 -1.19
CA SER A 20 7.64 3.17 -2.28
C SER A 20 8.01 1.76 -2.72
N PRO A 21 7.03 0.95 -3.15
CA PRO A 21 7.30 -0.39 -3.60
C PRO A 21 8.39 -0.39 -4.66
N TYR A 22 9.40 -1.18 -4.43
CA TYR A 22 10.41 -1.47 -5.44
C TYR A 22 9.72 -2.25 -6.55
N LYS A 23 9.98 -1.87 -7.79
CA LYS A 23 9.42 -2.60 -8.92
C LYS A 23 9.97 -4.02 -8.91
N ILE A 24 9.11 -4.98 -8.66
CA ILE A 24 9.45 -6.39 -8.80
C ILE A 24 9.39 -6.69 -10.29
N ASP A 25 10.55 -6.83 -10.93
CA ASP A 25 10.65 -7.23 -12.35
C ASP A 25 10.41 -8.73 -12.55
N LYS A 26 9.45 -9.28 -11.80
CA LYS A 26 9.01 -10.67 -11.90
C LYS A 26 7.50 -10.70 -11.99
N SER A 27 6.97 -11.61 -12.80
CA SER A 27 5.54 -11.88 -12.78
C SER A 27 5.11 -12.46 -11.42
N ALA A 28 3.88 -12.19 -11.00
CA ALA A 28 3.38 -12.57 -9.68
C ALA A 28 3.49 -14.08 -9.39
N ASP A 29 3.37 -14.91 -10.44
CA ASP A 29 3.53 -16.37 -10.38
C ASP A 29 4.98 -16.85 -10.13
N LYS A 30 5.94 -15.96 -10.30
CA LYS A 30 7.38 -16.21 -10.09
C LYS A 30 7.93 -15.62 -8.80
N VAL A 31 7.10 -14.92 -8.05
CA VAL A 31 7.48 -14.37 -6.75
C VAL A 31 7.07 -15.36 -5.68
N ASN A 32 8.03 -16.08 -5.15
CA ASN A 32 7.79 -17.00 -4.04
C ASN A 32 7.74 -16.22 -2.73
N VAL A 33 6.67 -15.47 -2.53
CA VAL A 33 6.46 -14.69 -1.32
C VAL A 33 5.36 -15.34 -0.51
N ASP A 34 5.71 -15.78 0.69
CA ASP A 34 4.73 -16.09 1.71
C ASP A 34 4.23 -14.78 2.33
N PRO A 35 2.98 -14.36 2.08
CA PRO A 35 2.46 -13.10 2.61
C PRO A 35 2.38 -13.07 4.14
N TYR A 36 2.51 -14.23 4.78
CA TYR A 36 2.49 -14.37 6.24
C TYR A 36 3.86 -14.72 6.83
N GLY A 37 4.85 -15.01 5.99
CA GLY A 37 6.19 -15.43 6.41
C GLY A 37 7.15 -14.26 6.52
N ILE A 38 7.59 -13.96 7.75
CA ILE A 38 8.61 -12.93 8.00
C ILE A 38 10.02 -13.41 7.61
N ASP A 39 10.19 -14.71 7.43
CA ASP A 39 11.47 -15.34 7.11
C ASP A 39 11.76 -15.38 5.61
N SER A 40 10.83 -14.95 4.78
CA SER A 40 11.03 -14.84 3.35
C SER A 40 12.13 -13.81 3.05
N GLN A 41 13.10 -14.20 2.24
CA GLN A 41 14.17 -13.29 1.80
C GLN A 41 13.64 -12.05 1.05
N GLU A 42 12.48 -12.19 0.41
CA GLU A 42 11.82 -11.09 -0.29
C GLU A 42 11.32 -9.98 0.67
N PHE A 43 11.16 -10.30 1.95
CA PHE A 43 10.74 -9.34 2.98
C PHE A 43 11.91 -8.67 3.71
N GLN A 44 13.13 -9.09 3.44
CA GLN A 44 14.29 -8.52 4.12
C GLN A 44 14.77 -7.26 3.41
N THR A 45 15.03 -6.24 4.19
CA THR A 45 15.61 -5.01 3.68
C THR A 45 17.11 -5.23 3.35
N THR A 46 17.52 -4.77 2.18
CA THR A 46 18.90 -4.85 1.71
C THR A 46 19.71 -3.65 2.13
N ASP A 47 21.04 -3.74 2.00
CA ASP A 47 21.93 -2.60 2.19
C ASP A 47 21.63 -1.45 1.22
N GLU A 48 21.19 -1.77 0.01
CA GLU A 48 20.73 -0.78 -0.97
C GLU A 48 19.49 -0.01 -0.47
N PHE A 49 18.55 -0.73 0.12
CA PHE A 49 17.38 -0.10 0.74
C PHE A 49 17.81 0.82 1.89
N ALA A 50 18.68 0.34 2.78
CA ALA A 50 19.17 1.13 3.92
C ALA A 50 19.86 2.42 3.44
N HIS A 51 20.73 2.30 2.43
CA HIS A 51 21.40 3.45 1.85
C HIS A 51 20.42 4.44 1.22
N MET A 52 19.49 3.96 0.42
CA MET A 52 18.48 4.78 -0.25
C MET A 52 17.61 5.52 0.79
N TRP A 53 17.08 4.79 1.77
CA TRP A 53 16.16 5.35 2.77
C TRP A 53 16.86 6.38 3.65
N CYS A 54 18.05 6.07 4.17
CA CYS A 54 18.84 7.01 4.99
C CYS A 54 19.28 8.24 4.20
N SER A 55 19.64 8.08 2.93
CA SER A 55 20.01 9.21 2.07
C SER A 55 18.82 10.12 1.80
N ALA A 56 17.65 9.54 1.58
CA ALA A 56 16.42 10.30 1.39
C ALA A 56 16.01 11.05 2.67
N LEU A 57 16.11 10.41 3.83
CA LEU A 57 15.88 11.07 5.12
C LEU A 57 16.83 12.25 5.34
N ALA A 58 18.13 12.07 5.07
CA ALA A 58 19.14 13.11 5.20
C ALA A 58 18.84 14.28 4.26
N HIS A 59 18.41 13.99 3.05
CA HIS A 59 17.98 15.01 2.08
C HIS A 59 16.76 15.80 2.59
N CYS A 60 15.77 15.11 3.17
CA CYS A 60 14.59 15.76 3.71
C CYS A 60 14.85 16.55 4.99
N GLN A 61 15.73 16.05 5.86
CA GLN A 61 16.01 16.65 7.16
C GLN A 61 17.47 16.46 7.54
N LYS A 62 18.19 17.57 7.64
CA LYS A 62 19.62 17.62 7.96
C LYS A 62 20.03 16.85 9.22
N ARG A 63 19.15 16.75 10.20
CA ARG A 63 19.41 15.99 11.45
C ARG A 63 19.69 14.51 11.22
N PHE A 64 19.35 13.97 10.06
CA PHE A 64 19.61 12.57 9.70
C PHE A 64 20.89 12.35 8.90
N GLU A 65 21.66 13.41 8.61
CA GLU A 65 22.96 13.27 7.98
C GLU A 65 23.89 12.38 8.82
N GLY A 66 24.53 11.41 8.18
CA GLY A 66 25.46 10.49 8.83
C GLY A 66 24.83 9.50 9.81
N GLN A 67 23.51 9.43 9.89
CA GLN A 67 22.81 8.55 10.83
C GLN A 67 22.66 7.10 10.35
N ILE A 68 23.18 6.74 9.20
CA ILE A 68 23.11 5.36 8.67
C ILE A 68 23.68 4.33 9.67
N LYS A 69 24.66 4.71 10.49
CA LYS A 69 25.20 3.86 11.56
C LYS A 69 24.17 3.47 12.63
N ASN A 70 23.07 4.21 12.73
CA ASN A 70 21.96 3.98 13.66
C ASN A 70 20.78 3.28 12.99
N TYR A 71 20.94 2.86 11.73
CA TYR A 71 19.93 2.09 11.03
C TYR A 71 19.83 0.68 11.61
N HIS A 72 18.63 0.25 11.89
CA HIS A 72 18.33 -1.10 12.31
C HIS A 72 17.37 -1.71 11.28
N ALA A 73 17.82 -2.74 10.59
CA ALA A 73 16.97 -3.53 9.73
C ALA A 73 16.03 -4.38 10.61
N GLY A 74 14.74 -4.13 10.48
CA GLY A 74 13.73 -5.08 10.97
C GLY A 74 13.19 -5.89 9.81
N PRO A 75 12.71 -7.13 10.02
CA PRO A 75 11.96 -7.84 9.01
C PRO A 75 10.67 -7.08 8.74
N SER A 76 10.52 -6.47 7.58
CA SER A 76 9.39 -5.59 7.31
C SER A 76 9.16 -5.34 5.83
N GLY A 77 9.23 -6.37 5.05
CA GLY A 77 8.72 -6.35 3.70
C GLY A 77 7.31 -6.92 3.65
N GLY A 78 6.65 -6.78 2.55
CA GLY A 78 5.35 -7.38 2.27
C GLY A 78 4.88 -7.09 0.87
N LEU A 79 3.87 -7.82 0.44
CA LEU A 79 3.21 -7.56 -0.83
C LEU A 79 2.15 -6.47 -0.64
N GLY A 80 2.27 -5.40 -1.41
CA GLY A 80 1.19 -4.46 -1.60
C GLY A 80 0.34 -4.87 -2.80
N CYS A 81 -0.96 -5.00 -2.61
CA CYS A 81 -1.89 -5.27 -3.71
C CYS A 81 -2.49 -3.95 -4.19
N PHE A 82 -2.35 -3.70 -5.48
CA PHE A 82 -2.90 -2.50 -6.11
C PHE A 82 -3.85 -2.89 -7.23
N THR A 83 -4.95 -2.20 -7.30
CA THR A 83 -5.87 -2.29 -8.43
C THR A 83 -5.29 -1.58 -9.66
N PRO A 84 -5.75 -1.90 -10.89
CA PRO A 84 -5.21 -1.30 -12.11
C PRO A 84 -5.28 0.23 -12.16
N ASP A 85 -6.27 0.82 -11.50
CA ASP A 85 -6.47 2.28 -11.44
C ASP A 85 -6.03 2.89 -10.11
N SER A 86 -5.46 2.09 -9.22
CA SER A 86 -5.06 2.50 -7.87
C SER A 86 -6.20 2.97 -6.96
N PHE A 87 -7.44 2.68 -7.34
CA PHE A 87 -8.62 2.97 -6.53
C PHE A 87 -9.21 1.70 -5.92
N PRO A 88 -9.81 1.78 -4.74
CA PRO A 88 -10.41 0.63 -4.08
C PRO A 88 -11.52 -0.03 -4.88
N ILE A 89 -11.86 -1.25 -4.50
CA ILE A 89 -13.06 -1.95 -4.93
C ILE A 89 -13.96 -2.11 -3.71
N PHE A 90 -15.22 -1.73 -3.86
CA PHE A 90 -16.32 -1.99 -2.94
C PHE A 90 -17.44 -2.63 -3.75
N ASP A 91 -17.65 -3.93 -3.59
CA ASP A 91 -18.66 -4.63 -4.39
C ASP A 91 -19.19 -5.88 -3.71
N LYS A 92 -20.44 -6.19 -4.00
CA LYS A 92 -21.06 -7.47 -3.70
C LYS A 92 -20.68 -8.44 -4.82
N PHE A 93 -19.70 -9.29 -4.56
CA PHE A 93 -19.08 -10.12 -5.59
C PHE A 93 -19.93 -11.35 -5.94
N CYS A 94 -20.56 -11.92 -4.91
CA CYS A 94 -21.58 -12.96 -5.07
C CYS A 94 -22.60 -12.87 -3.92
N GLU A 95 -23.54 -13.78 -3.86
CA GLU A 95 -24.71 -13.69 -2.99
C GLU A 95 -24.38 -13.37 -1.52
N ASN A 96 -23.31 -13.95 -0.98
CA ASN A 96 -22.93 -13.81 0.43
C ASN A 96 -21.50 -13.23 0.62
N GLU A 97 -20.95 -12.60 -0.40
CA GLU A 97 -19.60 -12.05 -0.36
C GLU A 97 -19.58 -10.58 -0.76
N TYR A 98 -19.13 -9.74 0.17
CA TYR A 98 -18.81 -8.36 -0.08
C TYR A 98 -17.31 -8.17 -0.06
N ILE A 99 -16.74 -7.61 -1.13
CA ILE A 99 -15.31 -7.39 -1.26
C ILE A 99 -14.98 -5.94 -0.94
N ILE A 100 -13.96 -5.78 -0.10
CA ILE A 100 -13.27 -4.52 0.14
C ILE A 100 -11.81 -4.76 -0.24
N ALA A 101 -11.42 -4.32 -1.43
CA ALA A 101 -10.03 -4.35 -1.86
C ALA A 101 -9.49 -2.92 -1.85
N ASP A 102 -8.65 -2.61 -0.87
CA ASP A 102 -8.34 -1.25 -0.50
C ASP A 102 -7.33 -0.54 -1.41
N SER A 103 -6.60 -1.28 -2.23
CA SER A 103 -5.54 -0.72 -3.10
C SER A 103 -4.57 0.20 -2.33
N ASN A 104 -4.21 -0.20 -1.11
CA ASN A 104 -3.34 0.57 -0.19
C ASN A 104 -3.93 1.92 0.27
N HIS A 105 -5.24 2.03 0.34
CA HIS A 105 -5.95 3.21 0.85
C HIS A 105 -6.62 3.01 2.22
N GLY A 106 -6.30 1.93 2.94
CA GLY A 106 -6.95 1.56 4.19
C GLY A 106 -7.08 2.69 5.21
N TYR A 107 -6.08 3.53 5.32
CA TYR A 107 -6.09 4.68 6.23
C TYR A 107 -7.07 5.80 5.81
N LYS A 108 -7.52 5.82 4.56
CA LYS A 108 -8.52 6.77 4.05
C LYS A 108 -9.95 6.21 4.19
N MET A 109 -10.09 4.95 4.58
CA MET A 109 -11.36 4.23 4.53
C MET A 109 -12.20 4.31 5.80
N LEU A 110 -11.79 5.05 6.82
CA LEU A 110 -12.56 5.19 8.07
C LEU A 110 -14.00 5.67 7.82
N GLY A 111 -14.18 6.60 6.87
CA GLY A 111 -15.50 7.09 6.50
C GLY A 111 -16.30 6.13 5.59
N VAL A 112 -15.66 5.13 5.01
CA VAL A 112 -16.30 4.18 4.10
C VAL A 112 -17.03 3.07 4.84
N GLY A 113 -16.62 2.77 6.08
CA GLY A 113 -17.19 1.67 6.86
C GLY A 113 -18.71 1.75 7.02
N GLU A 114 -19.25 2.93 7.24
CA GLU A 114 -20.70 3.15 7.32
C GLU A 114 -21.39 2.87 5.98
N LEU A 115 -20.81 3.34 4.88
CA LEU A 115 -21.36 3.14 3.54
C LEU A 115 -21.39 1.66 3.16
N VAL A 116 -20.29 0.94 3.44
CA VAL A 116 -20.20 -0.49 3.22
C VAL A 116 -21.18 -1.27 4.11
N ALA A 117 -21.31 -0.89 5.38
CA ALA A 117 -22.27 -1.52 6.27
C ALA A 117 -23.72 -1.38 5.76
N ASP A 118 -24.05 -0.21 5.23
CA ASP A 118 -25.36 0.01 4.62
C ASP A 118 -25.58 -0.88 3.39
N GLU A 119 -24.57 -1.04 2.53
CA GLU A 119 -24.69 -1.91 1.35
C GLU A 119 -24.78 -3.39 1.71
N VAL A 120 -24.08 -3.83 2.75
CA VAL A 120 -24.22 -5.19 3.29
C VAL A 120 -25.65 -5.44 3.78
N LEU A 121 -26.34 -4.40 4.21
CA LEU A 121 -27.75 -4.41 4.61
C LEU A 121 -28.72 -4.05 3.45
N ASP A 122 -28.27 -4.22 2.21
CA ASP A 122 -29.04 -3.96 0.97
C ASP A 122 -29.53 -2.49 0.81
N LYS A 123 -28.79 -1.54 1.40
CA LYS A 123 -28.99 -0.10 1.21
C LYS A 123 -27.91 0.45 0.28
N GLU A 124 -28.22 0.58 -1.00
CA GLU A 124 -27.28 1.09 -1.99
C GLU A 124 -26.77 2.50 -1.65
N ARG A 125 -25.48 2.74 -1.87
CA ARG A 125 -24.81 4.01 -1.65
C ARG A 125 -24.16 4.53 -2.93
N ASP A 126 -24.65 5.67 -3.42
CA ASP A 126 -24.19 6.28 -4.69
C ASP A 126 -22.69 6.58 -4.68
N LEU A 127 -22.12 6.94 -3.53
CA LEU A 127 -20.70 7.23 -3.38
C LEU A 127 -19.80 6.02 -3.66
N LEU A 128 -20.31 4.81 -3.54
CA LEU A 128 -19.55 3.59 -3.80
C LEU A 128 -19.66 3.10 -5.26
N LYS A 129 -20.58 3.65 -6.05
CA LYS A 129 -20.79 3.24 -7.45
C LYS A 129 -19.55 3.33 -8.35
N PRO A 130 -18.70 4.38 -8.25
CA PRO A 130 -17.49 4.47 -9.06
C PRO A 130 -16.44 3.40 -8.73
N PHE A 131 -16.59 2.69 -7.62
CA PHE A 131 -15.63 1.71 -7.12
C PHE A 131 -16.04 0.27 -7.37
N ARG A 132 -17.04 0.02 -8.22
CA ARG A 132 -17.49 -1.33 -8.56
C ARG A 132 -16.46 -2.08 -9.42
N PHE A 133 -16.36 -3.39 -9.20
CA PHE A 133 -15.46 -4.26 -9.94
C PHE A 133 -15.74 -4.25 -11.45
N ASN A 134 -17.02 -4.14 -11.83
CA ASN A 134 -17.44 -4.17 -13.22
C ASN A 134 -16.86 -3.05 -14.10
N ARG A 135 -16.24 -2.03 -13.50
CA ARG A 135 -15.53 -1.00 -14.27
C ARG A 135 -14.36 -1.59 -15.07
N TYR A 136 -13.70 -2.62 -14.54
CA TYR A 136 -12.63 -3.30 -15.26
C TYR A 136 -13.14 -4.18 -16.39
N GLU A 137 -14.27 -4.85 -16.20
CA GLU A 137 -14.91 -5.66 -17.26
C GLU A 137 -15.34 -4.79 -18.44
N LYS A 138 -15.72 -3.55 -18.18
CA LYS A 138 -16.07 -2.55 -19.19
C LYS A 138 -14.85 -1.85 -19.81
N GLY A 139 -13.64 -2.11 -19.30
CA GLY A 139 -12.43 -1.38 -19.67
C GLY A 139 -12.42 0.08 -19.19
N GLU A 140 -13.23 0.39 -18.18
CA GLU A 140 -13.31 1.71 -17.57
C GLU A 140 -12.44 1.76 -16.30
N LEU A 141 -11.76 2.85 -16.08
CA LEU A 141 -11.04 3.10 -14.82
C LEU A 141 -11.81 4.14 -14.02
N HIS A 142 -11.47 4.28 -12.74
CA HIS A 142 -12.06 5.31 -11.91
C HIS A 142 -11.86 6.71 -12.58
N PRO A 143 -12.90 7.54 -12.67
CA PRO A 143 -12.86 8.80 -13.46
C PRO A 143 -11.75 9.76 -13.09
N THR A 144 -11.28 9.71 -11.84
CA THR A 144 -10.19 10.58 -11.36
C THR A 144 -8.82 9.89 -11.34
N SER A 145 -8.72 8.67 -11.87
CA SER A 145 -7.45 7.97 -11.98
C SER A 145 -6.61 8.56 -13.10
N SER A 146 -5.82 9.55 -12.79
CA SER A 146 -4.89 10.18 -13.73
C SER A 146 -3.43 10.03 -13.29
N SER A 147 -3.21 9.51 -12.10
CA SER A 147 -1.87 9.39 -11.55
C SER A 147 -1.20 8.08 -11.99
N PRO A 148 0.07 8.15 -12.42
CA PRO A 148 0.86 6.95 -12.64
C PRO A 148 1.31 6.28 -11.34
N PHE A 149 0.94 6.83 -10.18
CA PHE A 149 1.36 6.33 -8.87
C PHE A 149 0.19 5.77 -8.10
N PRO A 150 0.33 4.54 -7.56
CA PRO A 150 -0.75 3.86 -6.87
C PRO A 150 -1.18 4.49 -5.53
N TRP A 151 -0.49 5.49 -5.03
CA TRP A 151 -0.80 6.11 -3.72
C TRP A 151 -1.12 7.61 -3.80
N SER A 152 -1.28 8.13 -4.97
CA SER A 152 -1.57 9.57 -5.17
C SER A 152 -3.06 9.90 -5.15
#